data_009a2fcedfeb2f8242ffe25cf8f6e054
#
_entry.id   009a2fcedfeb2f8242ffe25cf8f6e054
#
_cell.length_a   1.000
_cell.length_b   1.000
_cell.length_c   1.000
_cell.angle_alpha   90.00
_cell.angle_beta   90.00
_cell.angle_gamma   90.00
#
_symmetry.space_group_name_H-M   'P 1'
#
loop_
_entity.id
_entity.type
_entity.pdbx_description
1 polymer ?
#
loop_
_entity_poly.entity_id
_entity_poly.type
_entity_poly.pdbx_seq_one_letter_code
_entity_poly.pdbx_strand_id
1 'polypeptide(L)'
;MAKFMKHEVVGRILELGLVPVFYNGDLEVAKKIVQACVDGGAKIIEFTNRGDFAYQVFSDLAKWCNREFDDVILGVGSVIDPMTAALYINSGANFVVGPVFNPEVAKICNRRKVPYSPGCGSPSEISAAEEMGCDIVKIFPGNRLKPDFIKSILGPCPWAKLMPTGGVDATRESIFEWIKAGAAALGIGSKLIRKDLVAVGDFEAITKKVEQCLWWIQEARGTPLFLGVEHVGIYPEEGLAAETAEWYANTFGFEKREGRSSFFAFGKGSGRIEIMKQPSSTKCHIAIRVSNFEAACEHLKKMGIELEEPKIKKGVKSVFLKEPDPAGNRVHLLYMPP
;
A
#
# COMPACT_ATOMS: atom_id res chain seq x y z
N MET A 1 20.40 -4.12 -8.91
CA MET A 1 20.20 -2.96 -8.03
C MET A 1 18.75 -2.95 -7.62
N ALA A 2 18.42 -2.41 -6.43
CA ALA A 2 17.03 -2.22 -6.05
C ALA A 2 16.30 -1.36 -7.09
N LYS A 3 15.04 -1.69 -7.39
CA LYS A 3 14.21 -0.97 -8.37
C LYS A 3 13.77 0.41 -7.81
N PHE A 4 13.57 0.49 -6.50
CA PHE A 4 13.07 1.68 -5.81
C PHE A 4 14.15 2.32 -4.92
N MET A 5 14.11 3.64 -4.80
CA MET A 5 15.00 4.37 -3.90
C MET A 5 14.62 4.14 -2.43
N LYS A 6 15.61 4.21 -1.53
CA LYS A 6 15.40 3.97 -0.09
C LYS A 6 14.22 4.78 0.48
N HIS A 7 14.15 6.08 0.16
CA HIS A 7 13.09 6.96 0.67
C HIS A 7 11.70 6.61 0.12
N GLU A 8 11.60 6.11 -1.13
CA GLU A 8 10.34 5.66 -1.71
C GLU A 8 9.83 4.41 -0.99
N VAL A 9 10.72 3.45 -0.73
CA VAL A 9 10.36 2.22 0.01
C VAL A 9 9.89 2.56 1.42
N VAL A 10 10.64 3.39 2.15
CA VAL A 10 10.29 3.82 3.51
C VAL A 10 8.97 4.59 3.50
N GLY A 11 8.81 5.57 2.61
CA GLY A 11 7.57 6.33 2.46
C GLY A 11 6.35 5.44 2.21
N ARG A 12 6.48 4.48 1.30
CA ARG A 12 5.40 3.54 0.98
C ARG A 12 5.04 2.61 2.15
N ILE A 13 6.02 2.12 2.92
CA ILE A 13 5.76 1.32 4.13
C ILE A 13 4.95 2.14 5.14
N LEU A 14 5.34 3.39 5.36
CA LEU A 14 4.67 4.29 6.30
C LEU A 14 3.27 4.67 5.83
N GLU A 15 3.08 4.91 4.55
CA GLU A 15 1.79 5.23 3.93
C GLU A 15 0.81 4.06 4.06
N LEU A 16 1.18 2.88 3.56
CA LEU A 16 0.32 1.69 3.60
C LEU A 16 0.08 1.19 5.03
N GLY A 17 1.12 1.18 5.85
CA GLY A 17 1.05 0.68 7.21
C GLY A 17 0.92 -0.84 7.33
N LEU A 18 0.96 -1.58 6.25
CA LEU A 18 0.88 -3.04 6.20
C LEU A 18 2.01 -3.62 5.36
N VAL A 19 2.72 -4.60 5.92
CA VAL A 19 3.69 -5.43 5.22
C VAL A 19 3.27 -6.89 5.39
N PRO A 20 2.60 -7.51 4.40
CA PRO A 20 2.37 -8.96 4.37
C PRO A 20 3.69 -9.71 4.37
N VAL A 21 3.80 -10.73 5.23
CA VAL A 21 5.03 -11.51 5.43
C VAL A 21 4.74 -12.98 5.12
N PHE A 22 5.50 -13.59 4.21
CA PHE A 22 5.30 -14.98 3.85
C PHE A 22 6.59 -15.71 3.46
N TYR A 23 6.50 -17.04 3.44
CA TYR A 23 7.42 -17.95 2.77
C TYR A 23 6.64 -19.01 2.01
N ASN A 24 7.05 -19.28 0.80
CA ASN A 24 6.65 -20.46 0.06
C ASN A 24 7.82 -20.92 -0.84
N GLY A 25 8.15 -22.22 -0.80
CA GLY A 25 9.22 -22.78 -1.62
C GLY A 25 8.82 -23.07 -3.07
N ASP A 26 7.52 -23.03 -3.38
CA ASP A 26 6.99 -23.15 -4.75
C ASP A 26 6.82 -21.76 -5.36
N LEU A 27 7.47 -21.53 -6.48
CA LEU A 27 7.46 -20.23 -7.18
C LEU A 27 6.04 -19.85 -7.66
N GLU A 28 5.29 -20.80 -8.19
CA GLU A 28 3.95 -20.52 -8.74
C GLU A 28 2.95 -20.19 -7.63
N VAL A 29 3.06 -20.86 -6.48
CA VAL A 29 2.29 -20.52 -5.28
C VAL A 29 2.73 -19.15 -4.74
N ALA A 30 4.03 -18.87 -4.70
CA ALA A 30 4.56 -17.56 -4.26
C ALA A 30 4.04 -16.40 -5.13
N LYS A 31 3.99 -16.59 -6.46
CA LYS A 31 3.38 -15.60 -7.39
C LYS A 31 1.90 -15.35 -7.08
N LYS A 32 1.13 -16.41 -6.83
CA LYS A 32 -0.30 -16.28 -6.49
C LYS A 32 -0.51 -15.55 -5.16
N ILE A 33 0.35 -15.79 -4.16
CA ILE A 33 0.31 -15.05 -2.89
C ILE A 33 0.60 -13.56 -3.11
N VAL A 34 1.64 -13.24 -3.88
CA VAL A 34 1.97 -11.85 -4.21
C VAL A 34 0.82 -11.20 -4.97
N GLN A 35 0.26 -11.88 -5.99
CA GLN A 35 -0.88 -11.38 -6.74
C GLN A 35 -2.06 -11.06 -5.83
N ALA A 36 -2.41 -11.98 -4.92
CA ALA A 36 -3.51 -11.77 -3.96
C ALA A 36 -3.27 -10.58 -3.03
N CYS A 37 -2.02 -10.38 -2.58
CA CYS A 37 -1.66 -9.21 -1.78
C CYS A 37 -1.81 -7.91 -2.59
N VAL A 38 -1.36 -7.91 -3.85
CA VAL A 38 -1.45 -6.76 -4.75
C VAL A 38 -2.89 -6.43 -5.08
N ASP A 39 -3.71 -7.43 -5.40
CA ASP A 39 -5.14 -7.27 -5.68
C ASP A 39 -5.91 -6.71 -4.47
N GLY A 40 -5.47 -7.07 -3.25
CA GLY A 40 -5.97 -6.50 -1.99
C GLY A 40 -5.41 -5.12 -1.64
N GLY A 41 -4.51 -4.55 -2.45
CA GLY A 41 -3.94 -3.21 -2.28
C GLY A 41 -2.58 -3.17 -1.57
N ALA A 42 -2.03 -4.29 -1.07
CA ALA A 42 -0.72 -4.32 -0.44
C ALA A 42 0.39 -4.49 -1.48
N LYS A 43 1.05 -3.39 -1.82
CA LYS A 43 2.13 -3.35 -2.81
C LYS A 43 3.54 -3.46 -2.23
N ILE A 44 3.65 -3.67 -0.91
CA ILE A 44 4.91 -3.90 -0.21
C ILE A 44 4.80 -5.26 0.47
N ILE A 45 5.70 -6.18 0.13
CA ILE A 45 5.57 -7.58 0.52
C ILE A 45 6.94 -8.10 0.97
N GLU A 46 6.98 -8.78 2.12
CA GLU A 46 8.17 -9.43 2.66
C GLU A 46 8.13 -10.93 2.37
N PHE A 47 9.05 -11.41 1.51
CA PHE A 47 9.35 -12.83 1.39
C PHE A 47 10.40 -13.20 2.44
N THR A 48 10.25 -14.31 3.17
CA THR A 48 11.20 -14.66 4.22
C THR A 48 12.18 -15.77 3.80
N ASN A 49 13.45 -15.60 4.15
CA ASN A 49 14.51 -16.60 3.96
C ASN A 49 14.37 -17.72 5.01
N ARG A 50 13.45 -18.66 4.81
CA ARG A 50 13.13 -19.74 5.77
C ARG A 50 13.24 -21.17 5.23
N GLY A 51 13.91 -21.36 4.12
CA GLY A 51 14.09 -22.70 3.55
C GLY A 51 15.33 -22.78 2.71
N ASP A 52 15.80 -23.98 2.45
CA ASP A 52 16.90 -24.22 1.54
C ASP A 52 16.53 -23.70 0.14
N PHE A 53 17.49 -23.10 -0.54
CA PHE A 53 17.32 -22.51 -1.87
C PHE A 53 16.26 -21.39 -1.96
N ALA A 54 15.80 -20.83 -0.82
CA ALA A 54 14.83 -19.75 -0.79
C ALA A 54 15.25 -18.55 -1.65
N TYR A 55 16.57 -18.29 -1.78
CA TYR A 55 17.10 -17.21 -2.61
C TYR A 55 16.83 -17.42 -4.10
N GLN A 56 16.75 -18.65 -4.58
CA GLN A 56 16.42 -18.95 -5.98
C GLN A 56 14.96 -18.59 -6.27
N VAL A 57 14.06 -19.09 -5.42
CA VAL A 57 12.63 -18.73 -5.50
C VAL A 57 12.44 -17.22 -5.44
N PHE A 58 13.11 -16.55 -4.50
CA PHE A 58 13.08 -15.09 -4.38
C PHE A 58 13.57 -14.39 -5.65
N SER A 59 14.69 -14.83 -6.21
CA SER A 59 15.27 -14.23 -7.41
C SER A 59 14.29 -14.28 -8.60
N ASP A 60 13.65 -15.43 -8.81
CA ASP A 60 12.69 -15.59 -9.90
C ASP A 60 11.37 -14.86 -9.63
N LEU A 61 10.94 -14.84 -8.36
CA LEU A 61 9.79 -14.03 -7.93
C LEU A 61 10.04 -12.54 -8.14
N ALA A 62 11.23 -12.04 -7.80
CA ALA A 62 11.61 -10.64 -8.00
C ALA A 62 11.64 -10.25 -9.49
N LYS A 63 12.18 -11.10 -10.35
CA LYS A 63 12.15 -10.91 -11.81
C LYS A 63 10.72 -10.84 -12.33
N TRP A 64 9.86 -11.75 -11.86
CA TRP A 64 8.45 -11.76 -12.22
C TRP A 64 7.75 -10.49 -11.74
N CYS A 65 7.89 -10.10 -10.47
CA CYS A 65 7.30 -8.87 -9.94
C CYS A 65 7.71 -7.63 -10.75
N ASN A 66 9.01 -7.54 -11.11
CA ASN A 66 9.52 -6.39 -11.88
C ASN A 66 8.96 -6.31 -13.30
N ARG A 67 8.53 -7.43 -13.88
CA ARG A 67 7.93 -7.48 -15.22
C ARG A 67 6.43 -7.21 -15.17
N GLU A 68 5.72 -7.78 -14.19
CA GLU A 68 4.25 -7.70 -14.11
C GLU A 68 3.74 -6.41 -13.45
N PHE A 69 4.57 -5.78 -12.59
CA PHE A 69 4.13 -4.64 -11.79
C PHE A 69 5.15 -3.50 -11.81
N ASP A 70 4.67 -2.29 -12.01
CA ASP A 70 5.53 -1.10 -11.97
C ASP A 70 5.83 -0.64 -10.55
N ASP A 71 4.93 -0.90 -9.59
CA ASP A 71 4.89 -0.29 -8.26
C ASP A 71 4.92 -1.27 -7.08
N VAL A 72 5.10 -2.57 -7.34
CA VAL A 72 5.26 -3.59 -6.28
C VAL A 72 6.69 -3.62 -5.75
N ILE A 73 6.81 -3.51 -4.44
CA ILE A 73 8.07 -3.50 -3.68
C ILE A 73 8.22 -4.83 -2.96
N LEU A 74 9.05 -5.72 -3.50
CA LEU A 74 9.38 -6.99 -2.88
C LEU A 74 10.65 -6.85 -2.04
N GLY A 75 10.60 -7.26 -0.78
CA GLY A 75 11.72 -7.31 0.12
C GLY A 75 11.93 -8.68 0.72
N VAL A 76 13.02 -8.84 1.48
CA VAL A 76 13.37 -10.10 2.12
C VAL A 76 13.42 -9.98 3.63
N GLY A 77 12.85 -10.97 4.32
CA GLY A 77 12.93 -11.11 5.77
C GLY A 77 13.74 -12.33 6.23
N SER A 78 13.92 -12.44 7.54
CA SER A 78 14.72 -13.48 8.21
C SER A 78 16.21 -13.42 7.84
N VAL A 79 16.73 -12.24 7.57
CA VAL A 79 18.15 -12.01 7.27
C VAL A 79 18.89 -11.69 8.58
N ILE A 80 19.94 -12.47 8.87
CA ILE A 80 20.70 -12.37 10.12
C ILE A 80 22.17 -11.94 9.93
N ASP A 81 22.67 -12.01 8.72
CA ASP A 81 24.07 -11.75 8.41
C ASP A 81 24.26 -10.93 7.09
N PRO A 82 25.40 -10.24 6.92
CA PRO A 82 25.62 -9.38 5.77
C PRO A 82 25.78 -10.12 4.44
N MET A 83 26.25 -11.37 4.44
CA MET A 83 26.42 -12.17 3.22
C MET A 83 25.04 -12.53 2.66
N THR A 84 24.14 -12.97 3.51
CA THR A 84 22.74 -13.22 3.14
C THR A 84 22.08 -11.94 2.65
N ALA A 85 22.28 -10.79 3.34
CA ALA A 85 21.75 -9.51 2.87
C ALA A 85 22.28 -9.16 1.46
N ALA A 86 23.57 -9.31 1.22
CA ALA A 86 24.17 -9.04 -0.09
C ALA A 86 23.59 -9.93 -1.19
N LEU A 87 23.41 -11.23 -0.91
CA LEU A 87 22.83 -12.20 -1.84
C LEU A 87 21.44 -11.76 -2.28
N TYR A 88 20.55 -11.45 -1.32
CA TYR A 88 19.19 -11.05 -1.63
C TYR A 88 19.07 -9.66 -2.29
N ILE A 89 19.92 -8.71 -1.92
CA ILE A 89 19.98 -7.41 -2.60
C ILE A 89 20.42 -7.59 -4.06
N ASN A 90 21.40 -8.48 -4.34
CA ASN A 90 21.79 -8.82 -5.71
C ASN A 90 20.69 -9.59 -6.46
N SER A 91 19.84 -10.30 -5.76
CA SER A 91 18.67 -11.01 -6.31
C SER A 91 17.43 -10.11 -6.49
N GLY A 92 17.53 -8.82 -6.18
CA GLY A 92 16.46 -7.84 -6.44
C GLY A 92 15.64 -7.39 -5.22
N ALA A 93 16.10 -7.67 -3.99
CA ALA A 93 15.42 -7.18 -2.80
C ALA A 93 15.47 -5.66 -2.72
N ASN A 94 14.31 -5.04 -2.48
CA ASN A 94 14.17 -3.59 -2.33
C ASN A 94 14.22 -3.14 -0.87
N PHE A 95 14.06 -4.05 0.09
CA PHE A 95 14.29 -3.84 1.52
C PHE A 95 14.69 -5.16 2.19
N VAL A 96 15.35 -5.03 3.33
CA VAL A 96 15.83 -6.16 4.14
C VAL A 96 15.22 -6.07 5.53
N VAL A 97 14.75 -7.20 6.06
CA VAL A 97 14.22 -7.32 7.43
C VAL A 97 14.97 -8.42 8.18
N GLY A 98 15.41 -8.12 9.39
CA GLY A 98 16.09 -9.09 10.26
C GLY A 98 15.23 -9.46 11.48
N PRO A 99 15.47 -10.61 12.11
CA PRO A 99 14.91 -10.93 13.43
C PRO A 99 15.71 -10.30 14.59
N VAL A 100 16.90 -9.81 14.31
CA VAL A 100 17.85 -9.19 15.24
C VAL A 100 18.48 -7.97 14.60
N PHE A 101 19.02 -7.07 15.43
CA PHE A 101 19.88 -5.99 14.93
C PHE A 101 21.29 -6.51 14.67
N ASN A 102 21.78 -6.31 13.46
CA ASN A 102 23.16 -6.58 13.06
C ASN A 102 23.74 -5.35 12.34
N PRO A 103 24.75 -4.66 12.93
CA PRO A 103 25.33 -3.44 12.35
C PRO A 103 26.02 -3.69 10.99
N GLU A 104 26.54 -4.87 10.73
CA GLU A 104 27.16 -5.19 9.44
C GLU A 104 26.11 -5.33 8.32
N VAL A 105 24.91 -5.83 8.66
CA VAL A 105 23.77 -5.80 7.73
C VAL A 105 23.34 -4.35 7.45
N ALA A 106 23.29 -3.50 8.46
CA ALA A 106 22.97 -2.08 8.29
C ALA A 106 24.00 -1.39 7.36
N LYS A 107 25.29 -1.63 7.56
CA LYS A 107 26.35 -1.07 6.72
C LYS A 107 26.23 -1.46 5.26
N ILE A 108 25.94 -2.75 4.95
CA ILE A 108 25.82 -3.21 3.57
C ILE A 108 24.55 -2.64 2.92
N CYS A 109 23.45 -2.59 3.64
CA CYS A 109 22.20 -1.99 3.18
C CYS A 109 22.38 -0.49 2.89
N ASN A 110 23.02 0.26 3.78
CA ASN A 110 23.33 1.68 3.58
C ASN A 110 24.20 1.94 2.33
N ARG A 111 25.24 1.12 2.10
CA ARG A 111 26.10 1.21 0.88
C ARG A 111 25.32 0.97 -0.39
N ARG A 112 24.26 0.14 -0.33
CA ARG A 112 23.43 -0.23 -1.48
C ARG A 112 22.16 0.62 -1.59
N LYS A 113 21.95 1.57 -0.65
CA LYS A 113 20.76 2.42 -0.57
C LYS A 113 19.45 1.61 -0.49
N VAL A 114 19.51 0.49 0.23
CA VAL A 114 18.35 -0.39 0.53
C VAL A 114 17.99 -0.20 2.00
N PRO A 115 16.71 0.01 2.38
CA PRO A 115 16.35 0.12 3.78
C PRO A 115 16.51 -1.22 4.51
N TYR A 116 16.96 -1.13 5.76
CA TYR A 116 17.05 -2.26 6.67
C TYR A 116 16.14 -2.04 7.89
N SER A 117 15.32 -3.02 8.19
CA SER A 117 14.40 -3.02 9.33
C SER A 117 14.77 -4.17 10.28
N PRO A 118 15.69 -3.92 11.25
CA PRO A 118 16.13 -4.94 12.19
C PRO A 118 15.10 -5.23 13.26
N GLY A 119 15.07 -6.47 13.75
CA GLY A 119 14.31 -6.88 14.93
C GLY A 119 14.98 -6.38 16.21
N CYS A 120 14.27 -5.59 17.00
CA CYS A 120 14.70 -5.05 18.27
C CYS A 120 13.66 -5.35 19.35
N GLY A 121 14.13 -5.64 20.56
CA GLY A 121 13.32 -5.97 21.73
C GLY A 121 13.57 -5.06 22.92
N SER A 122 14.45 -4.06 22.79
CA SER A 122 14.78 -3.11 23.86
C SER A 122 14.99 -1.69 23.34
N PRO A 123 14.84 -0.65 24.19
CA PRO A 123 15.13 0.74 23.82
C PRO A 123 16.55 0.94 23.29
N SER A 124 17.54 0.25 23.89
CA SER A 124 18.95 0.37 23.49
C SER A 124 19.20 -0.20 22.09
N GLU A 125 18.57 -1.33 21.74
CA GLU A 125 18.67 -1.89 20.39
C GLU A 125 17.99 -1.00 19.36
N ILE A 126 16.84 -0.40 19.69
CA ILE A 126 16.14 0.55 18.81
C ILE A 126 17.04 1.76 18.55
N SER A 127 17.59 2.37 19.59
CA SER A 127 18.48 3.53 19.48
C SER A 127 19.71 3.21 18.63
N ALA A 128 20.36 2.06 18.86
CA ALA A 128 21.52 1.62 18.08
C ALA A 128 21.18 1.36 16.60
N ALA A 129 19.98 0.83 16.33
CA ALA A 129 19.51 0.63 14.95
C ALA A 129 19.25 1.97 14.24
N GLU A 130 18.61 2.93 14.92
CA GLU A 130 18.36 4.28 14.39
C GLU A 130 19.68 5.03 14.13
N GLU A 131 20.66 4.95 15.03
CA GLU A 131 22.03 5.50 14.85
C GLU A 131 22.69 4.95 13.59
N MET A 132 22.46 3.69 13.27
CA MET A 132 22.95 3.04 12.04
C MET A 132 22.07 3.32 10.81
N GLY A 133 21.14 4.27 10.87
CA GLY A 133 20.32 4.72 9.73
C GLY A 133 19.18 3.78 9.36
N CYS A 134 18.66 3.01 10.32
CA CYS A 134 17.45 2.21 10.14
C CYS A 134 16.22 3.10 10.37
N ASP A 135 15.54 3.50 9.27
CA ASP A 135 14.41 4.43 9.34
C ASP A 135 13.15 3.80 9.96
N ILE A 136 12.99 2.47 9.83
CA ILE A 136 11.89 1.71 10.42
C ILE A 136 12.51 0.56 11.22
N VAL A 137 12.19 0.47 12.49
CA VAL A 137 12.68 -0.60 13.38
C VAL A 137 11.57 -1.62 13.61
N LYS A 138 11.86 -2.87 13.31
CA LYS A 138 10.95 -3.98 13.58
C LYS A 138 10.94 -4.29 15.08
N ILE A 139 9.77 -4.34 15.68
CA ILE A 139 9.59 -4.79 17.08
C ILE A 139 9.31 -6.29 17.05
N PHE A 140 10.26 -7.07 17.59
CA PHE A 140 10.23 -8.52 17.52
C PHE A 140 10.82 -9.20 18.77
N PRO A 141 10.16 -10.25 19.31
CA PRO A 141 8.86 -10.79 18.91
C PRO A 141 7.67 -10.00 19.49
N GLY A 142 6.80 -9.48 18.63
CA GLY A 142 5.69 -8.61 19.02
C GLY A 142 4.73 -9.22 20.05
N ASN A 143 4.46 -10.54 19.96
CA ASN A 143 3.58 -11.24 20.89
C ASN A 143 4.07 -11.22 22.36
N ARG A 144 5.37 -10.99 22.59
CA ARG A 144 5.96 -10.85 23.94
C ARG A 144 5.97 -9.42 24.41
N LEU A 145 6.26 -8.49 23.49
CA LEU A 145 6.45 -7.07 23.82
C LEU A 145 5.12 -6.32 23.94
N LYS A 146 4.11 -6.71 23.17
CA LYS A 146 2.75 -6.14 23.17
C LYS A 146 2.68 -4.65 22.78
N PRO A 147 1.48 -4.09 22.50
CA PRO A 147 1.33 -2.69 22.13
C PRO A 147 1.87 -1.67 23.14
N ASP A 148 1.80 -1.97 24.44
CA ASP A 148 2.31 -1.06 25.49
C ASP A 148 3.81 -0.81 25.41
N PHE A 149 4.59 -1.74 24.86
CA PHE A 149 6.01 -1.50 24.60
C PHE A 149 6.22 -0.33 23.63
N ILE A 150 5.43 -0.27 22.55
CA ILE A 150 5.49 0.83 21.57
C ILE A 150 5.18 2.16 22.24
N LYS A 151 4.12 2.24 23.05
CA LYS A 151 3.76 3.47 23.78
C LYS A 151 4.91 3.91 24.69
N SER A 152 5.54 2.96 25.39
CA SER A 152 6.65 3.24 26.30
C SER A 152 7.88 3.79 25.58
N ILE A 153 8.17 3.32 24.36
CA ILE A 153 9.27 3.84 23.54
C ILE A 153 8.92 5.23 23.00
N LEU A 154 7.71 5.41 22.46
CA LEU A 154 7.31 6.66 21.83
C LEU A 154 7.15 7.83 22.81
N GLY A 155 7.03 7.56 24.11
CA GLY A 155 7.05 8.61 25.13
C GLY A 155 8.31 9.47 25.07
N PRO A 156 9.51 8.89 25.29
CA PRO A 156 10.77 9.61 25.17
C PRO A 156 11.28 9.79 23.74
N CYS A 157 10.88 8.93 22.77
CA CYS A 157 11.39 8.90 21.40
C CYS A 157 10.26 8.99 20.37
N PRO A 158 9.50 10.10 20.30
CA PRO A 158 8.31 10.23 19.42
C PRO A 158 8.65 10.20 17.92
N TRP A 159 9.90 10.33 17.54
CA TRP A 159 10.38 10.23 16.16
C TRP A 159 10.51 8.79 15.66
N ALA A 160 10.62 7.80 16.56
CA ALA A 160 10.86 6.41 16.20
C ALA A 160 9.71 5.85 15.35
N LYS A 161 10.04 5.12 14.27
CA LYS A 161 9.09 4.44 13.40
C LYS A 161 9.17 2.95 13.67
N LEU A 162 8.18 2.43 14.41
CA LEU A 162 8.18 1.08 14.94
C LEU A 162 7.19 0.20 14.18
N MET A 163 7.63 -1.00 13.75
CA MET A 163 6.86 -1.97 12.99
C MET A 163 6.80 -3.31 13.76
N PRO A 164 5.78 -3.55 14.59
CA PRO A 164 5.61 -4.84 15.24
C PRO A 164 5.42 -5.97 14.24
N THR A 165 6.07 -7.10 14.51
CA THR A 165 5.94 -8.32 13.71
C THR A 165 5.93 -9.54 14.65
N GLY A 166 5.06 -10.51 14.36
CA GLY A 166 4.81 -11.65 15.25
C GLY A 166 3.87 -11.27 16.41
N GLY A 167 2.68 -11.88 16.43
CA GLY A 167 1.64 -11.55 17.40
C GLY A 167 0.75 -10.38 16.99
N VAL A 168 0.82 -9.96 15.74
CA VAL A 168 -0.17 -9.08 15.12
C VAL A 168 -1.16 -9.97 14.39
N ASP A 169 -2.41 -10.00 14.84
CA ASP A 169 -3.49 -10.75 14.18
C ASP A 169 -4.16 -9.90 13.10
N ALA A 170 -4.60 -10.56 12.04
CA ALA A 170 -5.35 -9.93 10.95
C ALA A 170 -6.82 -9.71 11.34
N THR A 171 -7.06 -9.07 12.50
CA THR A 171 -8.36 -8.71 13.04
C THR A 171 -8.41 -7.21 13.34
N ARG A 172 -9.62 -6.64 13.33
CA ARG A 172 -9.82 -5.22 13.60
C ARG A 172 -9.26 -4.82 14.97
N GLU A 173 -9.57 -5.61 15.98
CA GLU A 173 -9.16 -5.36 17.37
C GLU A 173 -7.63 -5.28 17.49
N SER A 174 -6.92 -6.29 16.99
CA SER A 174 -5.46 -6.32 17.04
C SER A 174 -4.83 -5.16 16.26
N ILE A 175 -5.31 -4.87 15.07
CA ILE A 175 -4.80 -3.76 14.25
C ILE A 175 -5.01 -2.43 14.98
N PHE A 176 -6.20 -2.21 15.55
CA PHE A 176 -6.49 -1.00 16.31
C PHE A 176 -5.59 -0.85 17.53
N GLU A 177 -5.38 -1.92 18.30
CA GLU A 177 -4.48 -1.89 19.47
C GLU A 177 -3.07 -1.44 19.10
N TRP A 178 -2.48 -2.03 18.06
CA TRP A 178 -1.13 -1.71 17.62
C TRP A 178 -1.01 -0.30 17.02
N ILE A 179 -1.93 0.08 16.14
CA ILE A 179 -1.92 1.42 15.51
C ILE A 179 -2.17 2.52 16.55
N LYS A 180 -3.14 2.34 17.46
CA LYS A 180 -3.40 3.30 18.54
C LYS A 180 -2.27 3.37 19.56
N ALA A 181 -1.46 2.33 19.67
CA ALA A 181 -0.22 2.37 20.45
C ALA A 181 0.87 3.21 19.77
N GLY A 182 0.73 3.56 18.50
CA GLY A 182 1.67 4.36 17.73
C GLY A 182 2.54 3.54 16.75
N ALA A 183 2.18 2.28 16.46
CA ALA A 183 2.88 1.51 15.43
C ALA A 183 2.80 2.25 14.08
N ALA A 184 3.94 2.44 13.43
CA ALA A 184 4.03 3.12 12.14
C ALA A 184 3.59 2.23 10.97
N ALA A 185 3.84 0.93 11.08
CA ALA A 185 3.39 -0.11 10.16
C ALA A 185 3.25 -1.44 10.91
N LEU A 186 2.62 -2.44 10.29
CA LEU A 186 2.38 -3.76 10.85
C LEU A 186 2.93 -4.84 9.91
N GLY A 187 3.80 -5.72 10.42
CA GLY A 187 4.25 -6.92 9.72
C GLY A 187 3.34 -8.09 10.08
N ILE A 188 2.48 -8.53 9.16
CA ILE A 188 1.51 -9.60 9.42
C ILE A 188 1.83 -10.83 8.55
N GLY A 189 2.15 -11.95 9.20
CA GLY A 189 2.51 -13.20 8.54
C GLY A 189 1.35 -14.18 8.42
N SER A 190 1.50 -15.34 9.06
CA SER A 190 0.57 -16.49 8.95
C SER A 190 -0.88 -16.23 9.38
N LYS A 191 -1.14 -15.14 10.05
CA LYS A 191 -2.50 -14.70 10.40
C LYS A 191 -3.21 -14.01 9.23
N LEU A 192 -2.45 -13.45 8.30
CA LEU A 192 -2.94 -12.84 7.05
C LEU A 192 -2.87 -13.85 5.90
N ILE A 193 -1.67 -14.40 5.67
CA ILE A 193 -1.44 -15.41 4.62
C ILE A 193 -1.51 -16.79 5.27
N ARG A 194 -2.73 -17.27 5.42
CA ARG A 194 -3.03 -18.52 6.13
C ARG A 194 -2.66 -19.73 5.28
N LYS A 195 -1.96 -20.71 5.92
CA LYS A 195 -1.50 -21.92 5.24
C LYS A 195 -2.66 -22.77 4.71
N ASP A 196 -3.78 -22.85 5.42
CA ASP A 196 -4.97 -23.59 4.99
C ASP A 196 -5.59 -22.99 3.73
N LEU A 197 -5.69 -21.66 3.61
CA LEU A 197 -6.18 -20.99 2.41
C LEU A 197 -5.24 -21.22 1.22
N VAL A 198 -3.93 -21.11 1.43
CA VAL A 198 -2.92 -21.39 0.40
C VAL A 198 -3.01 -22.85 -0.07
N ALA A 199 -3.18 -23.81 0.86
CA ALA A 199 -3.25 -25.24 0.53
C ALA A 199 -4.46 -25.61 -0.34
N VAL A 200 -5.60 -24.93 -0.14
CA VAL A 200 -6.82 -25.14 -0.96
C VAL A 200 -6.90 -24.21 -2.16
N GLY A 201 -5.95 -23.30 -2.33
CA GLY A 201 -5.91 -22.34 -3.45
C GLY A 201 -6.88 -21.18 -3.33
N ASP A 202 -7.40 -20.89 -2.14
CA ASP A 202 -8.33 -19.77 -1.91
C ASP A 202 -7.57 -18.43 -1.72
N PHE A 203 -7.00 -17.93 -2.81
CA PHE A 203 -6.28 -16.67 -2.84
C PHE A 203 -7.23 -15.46 -2.76
N GLU A 204 -8.49 -15.61 -3.16
CA GLU A 204 -9.49 -14.55 -3.05
C GLU A 204 -9.77 -14.19 -1.58
N ALA A 205 -9.81 -15.19 -0.68
CA ALA A 205 -9.95 -14.93 0.75
C ALA A 205 -8.74 -14.16 1.31
N ILE A 206 -7.53 -14.41 0.80
CA ILE A 206 -6.32 -13.63 1.16
C ILE A 206 -6.47 -12.18 0.68
N THR A 207 -6.88 -11.97 -0.59
CA THR A 207 -7.14 -10.63 -1.16
C THR A 207 -8.09 -9.82 -0.29
N LYS A 208 -9.26 -10.40 0.02
CA LYS A 208 -10.26 -9.74 0.87
C LYS A 208 -9.72 -9.42 2.27
N LYS A 209 -8.92 -10.31 2.84
CA LYS A 209 -8.33 -10.08 4.17
C LYS A 209 -7.27 -8.97 4.15
N VAL A 210 -6.46 -8.88 3.11
CA VAL A 210 -5.49 -7.78 2.91
C VAL A 210 -6.24 -6.44 2.80
N GLU A 211 -7.27 -6.37 1.96
CA GLU A 211 -8.13 -5.18 1.80
C GLU A 211 -8.74 -4.74 3.14
N GLN A 212 -9.27 -5.69 3.92
CA GLN A 212 -9.82 -5.41 5.24
C GLN A 212 -8.76 -4.87 6.22
N CYS A 213 -7.56 -5.46 6.24
CA CYS A 213 -6.48 -5.00 7.12
C CYS A 213 -6.04 -3.58 6.78
N LEU A 214 -5.87 -3.25 5.50
CA LEU A 214 -5.54 -1.90 5.05
C LEU A 214 -6.61 -0.90 5.47
N TRP A 215 -7.87 -1.27 5.33
CA TRP A 215 -8.97 -0.42 5.78
C TRP A 215 -8.93 -0.18 7.29
N TRP A 216 -8.78 -1.23 8.11
CA TRP A 216 -8.71 -1.08 9.56
C TRP A 216 -7.51 -0.24 10.02
N ILE A 217 -6.39 -0.31 9.30
CA ILE A 217 -5.23 0.56 9.55
C ILE A 217 -5.59 2.03 9.31
N GLN A 218 -6.23 2.34 8.18
CA GLN A 218 -6.66 3.69 7.85
C GLN A 218 -7.69 4.22 8.86
N GLU A 219 -8.67 3.41 9.22
CA GLU A 219 -9.68 3.74 10.25
C GLU A 219 -9.02 3.99 11.61
N ALA A 220 -8.09 3.13 12.03
CA ALA A 220 -7.36 3.29 13.28
C ALA A 220 -6.48 4.55 13.30
N ARG A 221 -5.91 4.94 12.15
CA ARG A 221 -5.16 6.20 11.99
C ARG A 221 -6.06 7.43 12.02
N GLY A 222 -7.36 7.27 11.91
CA GLY A 222 -8.32 8.36 11.79
C GLY A 222 -8.34 9.01 10.41
N THR A 223 -7.94 8.27 9.36
CA THR A 223 -8.02 8.75 7.98
C THR A 223 -9.49 9.05 7.63
N PRO A 224 -9.80 10.24 7.13
CA PRO A 224 -11.16 10.58 6.74
C PRO A 224 -11.72 9.61 5.70
N LEU A 225 -13.01 9.29 5.80
CA LEU A 225 -13.69 8.43 4.83
C LEU A 225 -13.72 9.07 3.43
N PHE A 226 -13.96 10.39 3.39
CA PHE A 226 -13.94 11.20 2.17
C PHE A 226 -12.64 12.02 2.15
N LEU A 227 -11.81 11.77 1.14
CA LEU A 227 -10.44 12.33 1.04
C LEU A 227 -10.39 13.67 0.28
N GLY A 228 -11.49 14.05 -0.39
CA GLY A 228 -11.58 15.26 -1.18
C GLY A 228 -11.88 15.00 -2.65
N VAL A 229 -11.77 16.04 -3.47
CA VAL A 229 -11.99 15.95 -4.91
C VAL A 229 -10.82 15.25 -5.59
N GLU A 230 -11.10 14.20 -6.35
CA GLU A 230 -10.10 13.47 -7.12
C GLU A 230 -9.97 14.06 -8.53
N HIS A 231 -11.10 14.28 -9.21
CA HIS A 231 -11.14 14.98 -10.50
C HIS A 231 -12.46 15.69 -10.71
N VAL A 232 -12.43 16.61 -11.65
CA VAL A 232 -13.62 17.23 -12.23
C VAL A 232 -13.70 16.80 -13.69
N GLY A 233 -14.81 16.17 -14.06
CA GLY A 233 -15.10 15.80 -15.42
C GLY A 233 -15.91 16.90 -16.11
N ILE A 234 -15.46 17.34 -17.26
CA ILE A 234 -16.14 18.34 -18.07
C ILE A 234 -16.62 17.70 -19.39
N TYR A 235 -17.73 18.18 -19.92
CA TYR A 235 -18.36 17.70 -21.14
C TYR A 235 -18.35 18.82 -22.19
N PRO A 236 -17.31 18.91 -23.02
CA PRO A 236 -17.29 19.83 -24.16
C PRO A 236 -18.41 19.52 -25.16
N GLU A 237 -18.72 20.47 -26.01
CA GLU A 237 -19.55 20.24 -27.19
C GLU A 237 -18.95 19.14 -28.07
N GLU A 238 -19.79 18.51 -28.90
CA GLU A 238 -19.37 17.41 -29.75
C GLU A 238 -18.19 17.80 -30.64
N GLY A 239 -17.17 16.94 -30.66
CA GLY A 239 -15.93 17.17 -31.43
C GLY A 239 -14.85 18.02 -30.74
N LEU A 240 -15.17 18.78 -29.68
CA LEU A 240 -14.21 19.69 -29.04
C LEU A 240 -13.34 19.07 -27.93
N ALA A 241 -13.53 17.81 -27.59
CA ALA A 241 -12.83 17.20 -26.47
C ALA A 241 -11.30 17.18 -26.64
N ALA A 242 -10.81 16.86 -27.84
CA ALA A 242 -9.37 16.82 -28.14
C ALA A 242 -8.74 18.23 -28.09
N GLU A 243 -9.42 19.23 -28.65
CA GLU A 243 -9.01 20.64 -28.65
C GLU A 243 -8.99 21.18 -27.22
N THR A 244 -10.03 20.88 -26.44
CA THR A 244 -10.11 21.24 -25.01
C THR A 244 -8.92 20.67 -24.22
N ALA A 245 -8.59 19.40 -24.45
CA ALA A 245 -7.46 18.75 -23.77
C ALA A 245 -6.12 19.38 -24.17
N GLU A 246 -5.97 19.73 -25.45
CA GLU A 246 -4.79 20.43 -25.96
C GLU A 246 -4.67 21.84 -25.37
N TRP A 247 -5.79 22.55 -25.22
CA TRP A 247 -5.80 23.86 -24.58
C TRP A 247 -5.25 23.82 -23.15
N TYR A 248 -5.69 22.83 -22.32
CA TYR A 248 -5.17 22.67 -20.97
C TYR A 248 -3.66 22.31 -20.97
N ALA A 249 -3.23 21.46 -21.89
CA ALA A 249 -1.83 21.10 -22.03
C ALA A 249 -0.96 22.32 -22.39
N ASN A 250 -1.37 23.09 -23.39
CA ASN A 250 -0.61 24.24 -23.90
C ASN A 250 -0.65 25.45 -22.94
N THR A 251 -1.80 25.70 -22.31
CA THR A 251 -1.99 26.88 -21.46
C THR A 251 -1.32 26.71 -20.09
N PHE A 252 -1.42 25.52 -19.49
CA PHE A 252 -0.96 25.26 -18.12
C PHE A 252 0.23 24.31 -18.03
N GLY A 253 0.70 23.79 -19.17
CA GLY A 253 1.77 22.80 -19.20
C GLY A 253 1.35 21.45 -18.61
N PHE A 254 0.06 21.10 -18.68
CA PHE A 254 -0.43 19.84 -18.18
C PHE A 254 -0.08 18.68 -19.10
N GLU A 255 0.22 17.53 -18.52
CA GLU A 255 0.41 16.31 -19.28
C GLU A 255 -0.94 15.79 -19.79
N LYS A 256 -1.08 15.67 -21.12
CA LYS A 256 -2.27 15.10 -21.75
C LYS A 256 -2.12 13.59 -21.90
N ARG A 257 -3.11 12.85 -21.44
CA ARG A 257 -3.23 11.41 -21.69
C ARG A 257 -4.59 11.10 -22.32
N GLU A 258 -4.58 10.23 -23.30
CA GLU A 258 -5.81 9.79 -23.95
C GLU A 258 -6.30 8.47 -23.34
N GLY A 259 -7.54 8.47 -22.87
CA GLY A 259 -8.28 7.28 -22.46
C GLY A 259 -9.32 6.87 -23.51
N ARG A 260 -10.04 5.78 -23.25
CA ARG A 260 -11.06 5.26 -24.16
C ARG A 260 -12.23 6.23 -24.34
N SER A 261 -12.76 6.77 -23.25
CA SER A 261 -13.96 7.62 -23.19
C SER A 261 -13.69 9.08 -22.91
N SER A 262 -12.45 9.44 -22.58
CA SER A 262 -12.06 10.78 -22.16
C SER A 262 -10.59 11.05 -22.45
N PHE A 263 -10.21 12.33 -22.42
CA PHE A 263 -8.83 12.77 -22.23
C PHE A 263 -8.64 13.17 -20.77
N PHE A 264 -7.41 13.07 -20.30
CA PHE A 264 -7.03 13.52 -18.96
C PHE A 264 -5.95 14.59 -19.07
N ALA A 265 -6.11 15.68 -18.34
CA ALA A 265 -5.10 16.71 -18.16
C ALA A 265 -4.58 16.69 -16.72
N PHE A 266 -3.29 16.35 -16.54
CA PHE A 266 -2.64 16.21 -15.26
C PHE A 266 -1.71 17.38 -14.98
N GLY A 267 -1.93 18.07 -13.87
CA GLY A 267 -0.93 18.97 -13.31
C GLY A 267 0.15 18.21 -12.53
N LYS A 268 1.19 18.92 -12.07
CA LYS A 268 2.23 18.36 -11.18
C LYS A 268 1.74 18.14 -9.74
N GLY A 269 0.64 18.74 -9.36
CA GLY A 269 0.00 18.60 -8.06
C GLY A 269 -1.05 17.48 -8.03
N SER A 270 -1.86 17.47 -6.97
CA SER A 270 -3.00 16.56 -6.84
C SER A 270 -4.20 17.05 -7.67
N GLY A 271 -4.99 16.10 -8.16
CA GLY A 271 -6.17 16.37 -8.97
C GLY A 271 -5.88 16.38 -10.47
N ARG A 272 -6.93 16.18 -11.24
CA ARG A 272 -6.90 16.17 -12.71
C ARG A 272 -8.22 16.67 -13.27
N ILE A 273 -8.20 17.06 -14.55
CA ILE A 273 -9.40 17.34 -15.31
C ILE A 273 -9.62 16.16 -16.25
N GLU A 274 -10.82 15.59 -16.23
CA GLU A 274 -11.26 14.57 -17.16
C GLU A 274 -12.15 15.26 -18.23
N ILE A 275 -11.72 15.22 -19.48
CA ILE A 275 -12.41 15.82 -20.61
C ILE A 275 -13.13 14.71 -21.38
N MET A 276 -14.45 14.67 -21.25
CA MET A 276 -15.27 13.60 -21.83
C MET A 276 -15.37 13.73 -23.35
N LYS A 277 -15.25 12.60 -24.07
CA LYS A 277 -15.37 12.56 -25.54
C LYS A 277 -16.83 12.62 -26.04
N GLN A 278 -17.77 12.30 -25.15
CA GLN A 278 -19.20 12.36 -25.46
C GLN A 278 -19.86 13.48 -24.66
N PRO A 279 -20.75 14.27 -25.29
CA PRO A 279 -21.52 15.29 -24.60
C PRO A 279 -22.47 14.65 -23.56
N SER A 280 -22.90 15.44 -22.60
CA SER A 280 -23.86 15.06 -21.57
C SER A 280 -24.86 16.17 -21.34
N SER A 281 -26.02 15.83 -20.80
CA SER A 281 -27.01 16.81 -20.32
C SER A 281 -26.53 17.60 -19.08
N THR A 282 -25.54 17.05 -18.37
CA THR A 282 -24.88 17.72 -17.22
C THR A 282 -23.61 18.44 -17.69
N LYS A 283 -23.33 19.61 -17.11
CA LYS A 283 -22.14 20.40 -17.46
C LYS A 283 -20.85 19.77 -16.98
N CYS A 284 -20.87 19.18 -15.79
CA CYS A 284 -19.70 18.50 -15.21
C CYS A 284 -20.12 17.34 -14.30
N HIS A 285 -19.11 16.55 -13.89
CA HIS A 285 -19.22 15.66 -12.77
C HIS A 285 -18.03 15.84 -11.81
N ILE A 286 -18.23 15.52 -10.54
CA ILE A 286 -17.24 15.65 -9.48
C ILE A 286 -16.98 14.26 -8.90
N ALA A 287 -15.73 13.82 -8.93
CA ALA A 287 -15.31 12.59 -8.30
C ALA A 287 -14.78 12.87 -6.89
N ILE A 288 -15.38 12.25 -5.89
CA ILE A 288 -14.92 12.30 -4.50
C ILE A 288 -14.11 11.04 -4.21
N ARG A 289 -12.84 11.21 -3.93
CA ARG A 289 -11.97 10.11 -3.53
C ARG A 289 -12.35 9.63 -2.13
N VAL A 290 -12.43 8.31 -1.95
CA VAL A 290 -12.76 7.69 -0.67
C VAL A 290 -11.64 6.75 -0.22
N SER A 291 -11.44 6.67 1.09
CA SER A 291 -10.47 5.75 1.71
C SER A 291 -10.99 4.32 1.79
N ASN A 292 -12.33 4.15 1.86
CA ASN A 292 -13.00 2.85 1.81
C ASN A 292 -14.32 2.99 1.04
N PHE A 293 -14.47 2.19 -0.02
CA PHE A 293 -15.62 2.29 -0.91
C PHE A 293 -16.92 1.81 -0.26
N GLU A 294 -16.88 0.64 0.36
CA GLU A 294 -18.05 0.02 0.98
C GLU A 294 -18.56 0.86 2.15
N ALA A 295 -17.65 1.29 3.02
CA ALA A 295 -18.00 2.15 4.15
C ALA A 295 -18.54 3.51 3.70
N ALA A 296 -18.01 4.10 2.62
CA ALA A 296 -18.52 5.35 2.08
C ALA A 296 -19.93 5.18 1.49
N CYS A 297 -20.18 4.09 0.76
CA CYS A 297 -21.52 3.77 0.26
C CYS A 297 -22.53 3.56 1.40
N GLU A 298 -22.13 2.81 2.44
CA GLU A 298 -22.97 2.57 3.59
C GLU A 298 -23.28 3.87 4.36
N HIS A 299 -22.28 4.73 4.54
CA HIS A 299 -22.44 6.03 5.19
C HIS A 299 -23.44 6.91 4.45
N LEU A 300 -23.31 7.04 3.12
CA LEU A 300 -24.25 7.82 2.31
C LEU A 300 -25.67 7.24 2.34
N LYS A 301 -25.82 5.91 2.27
CA LYS A 301 -27.14 5.26 2.42
C LYS A 301 -27.79 5.54 3.78
N LYS A 302 -27.03 5.54 4.87
CA LYS A 302 -27.53 5.92 6.21
C LYS A 302 -27.97 7.38 6.28
N MET A 303 -27.40 8.25 5.45
CA MET A 303 -27.84 9.65 5.30
C MET A 303 -29.05 9.81 4.36
N GLY A 304 -29.59 8.72 3.82
CA GLY A 304 -30.71 8.76 2.87
C GLY A 304 -30.32 9.08 1.44
N ILE A 305 -29.02 9.07 1.10
CA ILE A 305 -28.52 9.34 -0.24
C ILE A 305 -28.54 8.04 -1.05
N GLU A 306 -29.27 8.04 -2.15
CA GLU A 306 -29.36 6.90 -3.06
C GLU A 306 -28.19 6.84 -4.04
N LEU A 307 -27.71 5.62 -4.30
CA LEU A 307 -26.58 5.35 -5.19
C LEU A 307 -27.05 4.55 -6.42
N GLU A 308 -26.38 4.75 -7.55
CA GLU A 308 -26.50 3.90 -8.74
C GLU A 308 -25.82 2.55 -8.50
N GLU A 309 -25.79 1.68 -9.52
CA GLU A 309 -25.04 0.43 -9.47
C GLU A 309 -23.52 0.70 -9.51
N PRO A 310 -22.75 0.11 -8.60
CA PRO A 310 -21.30 0.27 -8.57
C PRO A 310 -20.64 -0.31 -9.82
N LYS A 311 -19.58 0.37 -10.28
CA LYS A 311 -18.70 -0.12 -11.36
C LYS A 311 -17.34 -0.49 -10.78
N ILE A 312 -16.90 -1.72 -11.06
CA ILE A 312 -15.61 -2.24 -10.58
C ILE A 312 -14.77 -2.63 -11.79
N LYS A 313 -13.55 -2.09 -11.89
CA LYS A 313 -12.63 -2.41 -12.99
C LYS A 313 -11.18 -2.35 -12.47
N LYS A 314 -10.47 -3.47 -12.53
CA LYS A 314 -9.06 -3.58 -12.08
C LYS A 314 -8.81 -2.99 -10.69
N GLY A 315 -9.68 -3.33 -9.71
CA GLY A 315 -9.58 -2.84 -8.33
C GLY A 315 -10.09 -1.41 -8.09
N VAL A 316 -10.25 -0.60 -9.15
CA VAL A 316 -10.90 0.71 -9.05
C VAL A 316 -12.40 0.52 -8.92
N LYS A 317 -13.01 1.14 -7.91
CA LYS A 317 -14.45 1.08 -7.63
C LYS A 317 -15.05 2.48 -7.74
N SER A 318 -16.16 2.63 -8.45
CA SER A 318 -16.88 3.90 -8.57
C SER A 318 -18.39 3.71 -8.50
N VAL A 319 -19.09 4.70 -7.97
CA VAL A 319 -20.56 4.72 -7.93
C VAL A 319 -21.05 6.16 -7.97
N PHE A 320 -22.02 6.45 -8.83
CA PHE A 320 -22.68 7.75 -8.87
C PHE A 320 -23.76 7.85 -7.80
N LEU A 321 -23.96 9.04 -7.29
CA LEU A 321 -25.17 9.42 -6.57
C LEU A 321 -26.29 9.53 -7.60
N LYS A 322 -27.51 9.09 -7.25
CA LYS A 322 -28.67 9.19 -8.18
C LYS A 322 -29.06 10.65 -8.40
N GLU A 323 -29.10 11.43 -7.34
CA GLU A 323 -29.41 12.85 -7.41
C GLU A 323 -28.15 13.68 -7.58
N PRO A 324 -28.18 14.74 -8.40
CA PRO A 324 -27.08 15.68 -8.53
C PRO A 324 -26.93 16.51 -7.23
N ASP A 325 -25.81 17.24 -7.13
CA ASP A 325 -25.66 18.26 -6.08
C ASP A 325 -26.65 19.44 -6.32
N PRO A 326 -26.83 20.33 -5.34
CA PRO A 326 -27.74 21.47 -5.48
C PRO A 326 -27.42 22.42 -6.66
N ALA A 327 -26.20 22.38 -7.20
CA ALA A 327 -25.81 23.15 -8.40
C ALA A 327 -26.06 22.38 -9.71
N GLY A 328 -26.56 21.15 -9.64
CA GLY A 328 -26.89 20.31 -10.78
C GLY A 328 -25.73 19.48 -11.32
N ASN A 329 -24.61 19.36 -10.57
CA ASN A 329 -23.49 18.55 -10.99
C ASN A 329 -23.70 17.09 -10.57
N ARG A 330 -23.34 16.14 -11.43
CA ARG A 330 -23.28 14.73 -11.02
C ARG A 330 -22.10 14.50 -10.11
N VAL A 331 -22.31 13.73 -9.04
CA VAL A 331 -21.26 13.39 -8.07
C VAL A 331 -21.09 11.86 -8.04
N HIS A 332 -19.86 11.40 -7.95
CA HIS A 332 -19.59 9.99 -7.74
C HIS A 332 -18.47 9.77 -6.73
N LEU A 333 -18.55 8.65 -6.04
CA LEU A 333 -17.45 8.15 -5.23
C LEU A 333 -16.45 7.44 -6.12
N LEU A 334 -15.17 7.59 -5.82
CA LEU A 334 -14.08 6.89 -6.49
C LEU A 334 -13.10 6.34 -5.47
N TYR A 335 -12.94 5.03 -5.47
CA TYR A 335 -11.90 4.33 -4.75
C TYR A 335 -10.84 3.85 -5.75
N MET A 336 -9.59 4.17 -5.47
CA MET A 336 -8.43 3.64 -6.15
C MET A 336 -7.60 2.91 -5.10
N PRO A 337 -7.26 1.64 -5.32
CA PRO A 337 -6.38 0.92 -4.41
C PRO A 337 -5.03 1.66 -4.29
N PRO A 338 -4.41 1.65 -3.11
CA PRO A 338 -3.15 2.34 -2.83
C PRO A 338 -1.98 1.82 -3.64
#